data_cc5c131a27d498d918e6e37801aee552
#
_entry.id   cc5c131a27d498d918e6e37801aee552
#
_cell.length_a   1.000
_cell.length_b   1.000
_cell.length_c   1.000
_cell.angle_alpha   90.00
_cell.angle_beta   90.00
_cell.angle_gamma   90.00
#
_symmetry.space_group_name_H-M   'P 1'
#
loop_
_entity.id
_entity.type
_entity.pdbx_description
1 polymer ?
#
loop_
_entity_poly.entity_id
_entity_poly.type
_entity_poly.pdbx_seq_one_letter_code
_entity_poly.pdbx_strand_id
1 'polypeptide(L)'
;MPEFKLIEKLLYKSEQNDIEAEFLIGNETLWASQKVVSEIFGTSSQNISKHFIKIIEDEELEEKEVSISSKKLFENQNEFINSELINSKKGGRPQKWYNLDAIISIGYRINSKEATQFRRWANKILKEYMIKGFVIDKELLKKGGRFTEDYFDELLETIREIRASERRFNQKITDIYATSFDYNKDADITKEFFATVQNKLIFAISNHTASELIETRSDIENPHMGLTTWKKAPNGKILQSDVVISKNYLNQNELSRLNSLVEGFLNLAESRAEDRIPMSMKDWKELLDDYLKLRRLPILVGKGKISAEEAREHVLEKYEKFRVVQDENFISDFDQMILDIKRLEGK
;
A
#
# COMPACT_ATOMS: atom_id res chain seq x y z
N MET A 1 18.91 15.76 3.29
CA MET A 1 19.58 14.85 4.22
C MET A 1 18.51 14.14 5.01
N PRO A 2 18.64 12.87 5.31
CA PRO A 2 17.62 12.13 6.01
C PRO A 2 17.41 12.68 7.43
N GLU A 3 16.17 12.92 7.76
CA GLU A 3 15.76 13.34 9.10
C GLU A 3 15.61 12.08 9.96
N PHE A 4 16.39 11.95 11.03
CA PHE A 4 16.28 10.86 11.98
C PHE A 4 15.33 11.26 13.11
N LYS A 5 14.29 10.47 13.34
CA LYS A 5 13.37 10.64 14.47
C LYS A 5 13.66 9.57 15.53
N LEU A 6 13.76 9.99 16.78
CA LEU A 6 13.87 9.05 17.89
C LEU A 6 12.51 8.34 18.09
N ILE A 7 12.51 7.02 18.05
CA ILE A 7 11.37 6.23 18.50
C ILE A 7 11.72 5.70 19.88
N GLU A 8 11.02 6.18 20.86
CA GLU A 8 11.03 5.56 22.18
C GLU A 8 10.37 4.18 22.08
N LYS A 9 11.19 3.14 22.26
CA LYS A 9 10.80 1.76 22.56
C LYS A 9 10.03 1.00 21.46
N LEU A 10 10.75 0.41 20.53
CA LEU A 10 10.20 -0.73 19.80
C LEU A 10 10.28 -1.97 20.70
N LEU A 11 9.12 -2.47 21.11
CA LEU A 11 9.05 -3.68 21.91
C LEU A 11 9.18 -4.90 21.00
N TYR A 12 10.32 -5.56 21.07
CA TYR A 12 10.43 -6.96 20.71
C TYR A 12 9.89 -7.78 21.90
N LYS A 13 8.67 -8.30 21.78
CA LYS A 13 8.10 -9.20 22.79
C LYS A 13 8.60 -10.61 22.57
N SER A 14 9.49 -11.06 23.43
CA SER A 14 9.76 -12.50 23.55
C SER A 14 8.70 -13.15 24.45
N GLU A 15 8.49 -14.46 24.31
CA GLU A 15 7.53 -15.21 25.14
C GLU A 15 7.88 -15.19 26.64
N GLN A 16 9.07 -14.73 27.01
CA GLN A 16 9.59 -14.78 28.39
C GLN A 16 10.03 -13.42 28.93
N ASN A 17 10.39 -12.45 28.10
CA ASN A 17 10.80 -11.10 28.55
C ASN A 17 10.47 -10.08 27.45
N ASP A 18 9.87 -8.97 27.83
CA ASP A 18 9.72 -7.81 26.97
C ASP A 18 11.08 -7.09 26.92
N ILE A 19 11.78 -7.16 25.79
CA ILE A 19 13.00 -6.40 25.57
C ILE A 19 12.59 -5.05 25.00
N GLU A 20 12.72 -4.00 25.81
CA GLU A 20 12.57 -2.63 25.39
C GLU A 20 13.90 -2.14 24.83
N ALA A 21 13.92 -1.76 23.56
CA ALA A 21 15.11 -1.24 22.91
C ALA A 21 14.80 0.10 22.23
N GLU A 22 15.73 1.03 22.33
CA GLU A 22 15.61 2.35 21.69
C GLU A 22 16.18 2.29 20.27
N PHE A 23 15.34 2.72 19.31
CA PHE A 23 15.71 2.79 17.90
C PHE A 23 15.56 4.21 17.38
N LEU A 24 16.33 4.55 16.36
CA LEU A 24 16.09 5.73 15.51
C LEU A 24 15.45 5.28 14.21
N ILE A 25 14.43 6.00 13.73
CA ILE A 25 13.92 5.84 12.37
C ILE A 25 14.59 6.88 11.48
N GLY A 26 15.08 6.43 10.35
CA GLY A 26 15.62 7.30 9.31
C GLY A 26 16.01 6.48 8.09
N ASN A 27 15.90 7.07 6.89
CA ASN A 27 16.14 6.40 5.62
C ASN A 27 15.30 5.13 5.42
N GLU A 28 14.00 5.20 5.79
CA GLU A 28 13.05 4.08 5.65
C GLU A 28 13.45 2.81 6.42
N THR A 29 14.35 2.92 7.42
CA THR A 29 14.81 1.80 8.22
C THR A 29 14.98 2.20 9.69
N LEU A 30 15.19 1.19 10.55
CA LEU A 30 15.49 1.35 11.97
C LEU A 30 16.98 1.28 12.21
N TRP A 31 17.48 2.12 13.11
CA TRP A 31 18.87 2.17 13.51
C TRP A 31 19.01 1.95 15.01
N ALA A 32 19.92 1.08 15.41
CA ALA A 32 20.26 0.85 16.82
C ALA A 32 21.77 0.98 17.05
N SER A 33 22.13 1.46 18.24
CA SER A 33 23.53 1.52 18.63
C SER A 33 24.07 0.10 18.88
N GLN A 34 25.37 -0.09 18.70
CA GLN A 34 26.05 -1.34 18.98
C GLN A 34 25.75 -1.87 20.40
N LYS A 35 25.59 -0.97 21.37
CA LYS A 35 25.23 -1.31 22.75
C LYS A 35 23.83 -1.92 22.81
N VAL A 36 22.85 -1.25 22.20
CA VAL A 36 21.46 -1.74 22.15
C VAL A 36 21.39 -3.09 21.45
N VAL A 37 22.08 -3.28 20.33
CA VAL A 37 22.14 -4.57 19.61
C VAL A 37 22.74 -5.67 20.50
N SER A 38 23.76 -5.33 21.32
CA SER A 38 24.35 -6.29 22.25
C SER A 38 23.39 -6.69 23.37
N GLU A 39 22.57 -5.78 23.86
CA GLU A 39 21.52 -6.03 24.85
C GLU A 39 20.38 -6.89 24.26
N ILE A 40 19.91 -6.57 23.05
CA ILE A 40 18.87 -7.35 22.33
C ILE A 40 19.28 -8.82 22.20
N PHE A 41 20.56 -9.07 21.88
CA PHE A 41 21.04 -10.43 21.64
C PHE A 41 21.74 -11.09 22.85
N GLY A 42 21.74 -10.46 24.03
CA GLY A 42 22.31 -10.99 25.24
C GLY A 42 23.80 -11.32 25.09
N THR A 43 24.58 -10.47 24.40
CA THR A 43 25.99 -10.72 24.10
C THR A 43 26.84 -9.45 24.31
N SER A 44 28.16 -9.56 24.16
CA SER A 44 29.03 -8.38 24.26
C SER A 44 29.07 -7.55 22.97
N SER A 45 29.31 -6.25 23.11
CA SER A 45 29.51 -5.36 21.96
C SER A 45 30.69 -5.79 21.08
N GLN A 46 31.72 -6.42 21.67
CA GLN A 46 32.85 -6.99 20.92
C GLN A 46 32.41 -8.14 20.01
N ASN A 47 31.51 -8.99 20.50
CA ASN A 47 30.98 -10.11 19.72
C ASN A 47 30.09 -9.59 18.56
N ILE A 48 29.30 -8.54 18.81
CA ILE A 48 28.57 -7.85 17.74
C ILE A 48 29.51 -7.37 16.65
N SER A 49 30.60 -6.65 17.02
CA SER A 49 31.59 -6.19 16.04
C SER A 49 32.22 -7.33 15.25
N LYS A 50 32.54 -8.42 15.91
CA LYS A 50 33.14 -9.60 15.25
C LYS A 50 32.22 -10.20 14.19
N HIS A 51 30.93 -10.37 14.53
CA HIS A 51 29.95 -10.88 13.58
C HIS A 51 29.70 -9.90 12.43
N PHE A 52 29.62 -8.60 12.74
CA PHE A 52 29.44 -7.57 11.72
C PHE A 52 30.61 -7.54 10.72
N ILE A 53 31.85 -7.55 11.21
CA ILE A 53 33.04 -7.59 10.32
C ILE A 53 32.96 -8.81 9.41
N LYS A 54 32.58 -9.96 9.92
CA LYS A 54 32.48 -11.18 9.14
C LYS A 54 31.34 -11.11 8.09
N ILE A 55 30.22 -10.42 8.36
CA ILE A 55 29.15 -10.18 7.39
C ILE A 55 29.66 -9.35 6.22
N ILE A 56 30.47 -8.33 6.50
CA ILE A 56 31.08 -7.49 5.45
C ILE A 56 32.18 -8.26 4.68
N GLU A 57 33.02 -9.03 5.34
CA GLU A 57 34.04 -9.86 4.70
C GLU A 57 33.44 -10.96 3.81
N ASP A 58 32.28 -11.52 4.22
CA ASP A 58 31.54 -12.51 3.41
C ASP A 58 30.72 -11.87 2.28
N GLU A 59 30.82 -10.53 2.06
CA GLU A 59 30.09 -9.74 1.06
C GLU A 59 28.55 -9.87 1.15
N GLU A 60 28.02 -10.21 2.35
CA GLU A 60 26.57 -10.32 2.58
C GLU A 60 25.91 -8.94 2.58
N LEU A 61 26.59 -7.92 3.11
CA LEU A 61 26.12 -6.53 3.17
C LEU A 61 27.26 -5.54 2.93
N GLU A 62 26.93 -4.35 2.40
CA GLU A 62 27.89 -3.27 2.24
C GLU A 62 27.96 -2.38 3.49
N GLU A 63 29.15 -2.22 4.09
CA GLU A 63 29.33 -1.47 5.34
C GLU A 63 28.76 -0.04 5.27
N LYS A 64 28.87 0.64 4.13
CA LYS A 64 28.43 2.02 3.95
C LYS A 64 26.91 2.20 4.02
N GLU A 65 26.17 1.17 3.67
CA GLU A 65 24.71 1.17 3.63
C GLU A 65 24.10 0.79 4.98
N VAL A 66 24.80 -0.09 5.71
CA VAL A 66 24.22 -0.75 6.89
C VAL A 66 24.79 -0.27 8.22
N SER A 67 25.81 0.60 8.18
CA SER A 67 26.41 1.14 9.40
C SER A 67 26.77 2.62 9.30
N ILE A 68 26.63 3.33 10.42
CA ILE A 68 26.97 4.77 10.53
C ILE A 68 27.65 5.03 11.88
N SER A 69 28.59 5.98 11.94
CA SER A 69 29.18 6.41 13.21
C SER A 69 28.27 7.42 13.92
N SER A 70 28.25 7.39 15.25
CA SER A 70 27.50 8.38 16.04
C SER A 70 27.86 9.82 15.70
N LYS A 71 29.11 10.10 15.36
CA LYS A 71 29.56 11.42 14.94
C LYS A 71 28.82 11.88 13.68
N LYS A 72 28.76 11.04 12.66
CA LYS A 72 28.09 11.35 11.37
C LYS A 72 26.57 11.36 11.51
N LEU A 73 26.00 10.50 12.39
CA LEU A 73 24.57 10.44 12.65
C LEU A 73 24.04 11.74 13.27
N PHE A 74 24.81 12.38 14.15
CA PHE A 74 24.39 13.55 14.94
C PHE A 74 25.03 14.87 14.47
N GLU A 75 25.82 14.90 13.40
CA GLU A 75 26.49 16.10 12.88
C GLU A 75 25.52 17.24 12.49
N ASN A 76 24.25 16.92 12.16
CA ASN A 76 23.29 17.89 11.66
C ASN A 76 22.01 18.00 12.50
N GLN A 77 21.96 17.43 13.70
CA GLN A 77 20.79 17.50 14.58
C GLN A 77 21.07 18.42 15.77
N ASN A 78 20.75 19.69 15.59
CA ASN A 78 20.66 20.64 16.69
C ASN A 78 19.34 20.41 17.45
N GLU A 79 19.45 20.19 18.78
CA GLU A 79 18.50 20.47 19.85
C GLU A 79 17.50 19.43 20.36
N PHE A 80 17.21 18.29 19.71
CA PHE A 80 16.11 17.44 20.23
C PHE A 80 16.49 16.04 20.74
N ILE A 81 17.76 15.68 20.77
CA ILE A 81 18.15 14.36 21.29
C ILE A 81 18.70 14.52 22.71
N ASN A 82 17.95 13.99 23.68
CA ASN A 82 18.33 13.97 25.09
C ASN A 82 19.79 13.53 25.30
N SER A 83 20.51 14.29 26.10
CA SER A 83 21.95 14.16 26.37
C SER A 83 22.39 12.79 26.92
N GLU A 84 21.48 11.89 27.28
CA GLU A 84 21.78 10.54 27.74
C GLU A 84 22.15 9.58 26.60
N LEU A 85 21.60 9.75 25.41
CA LEU A 85 21.98 9.00 24.20
C LEU A 85 23.32 9.44 23.63
N ILE A 86 23.75 10.67 23.94
CA ILE A 86 25.02 11.26 23.50
C ILE A 86 26.07 11.26 24.65
N ASN A 87 26.25 10.16 25.31
CA ASN A 87 27.39 10.05 26.24
C ASN A 87 28.78 10.09 25.55
N SER A 88 28.82 10.51 24.28
CA SER A 88 30.06 10.75 23.52
C SER A 88 30.70 12.13 23.76
N LYS A 89 30.11 13.02 24.56
CA LYS A 89 30.78 14.30 24.96
C LYS A 89 31.97 14.15 25.88
N LYS A 90 32.24 12.94 26.40
CA LYS A 90 33.45 12.63 27.16
C LYS A 90 34.39 11.74 26.34
N GLY A 91 35.05 12.29 25.31
CA GLY A 91 36.33 11.77 24.78
C GLY A 91 36.46 10.26 24.47
N GLY A 92 35.43 9.58 24.01
CA GLY A 92 35.47 8.16 23.66
C GLY A 92 35.44 7.92 22.14
N ARG A 93 35.80 6.67 21.72
CA ARG A 93 35.68 6.24 20.32
C ARG A 93 34.23 6.38 19.87
N PRO A 94 33.94 6.97 18.68
CA PRO A 94 32.58 7.10 18.16
C PRO A 94 31.88 5.72 18.14
N GLN A 95 30.67 5.66 18.68
CA GLN A 95 29.87 4.44 18.72
C GLN A 95 29.33 4.14 17.31
N LYS A 96 29.34 2.87 16.90
CA LYS A 96 28.77 2.40 15.64
C LYS A 96 27.27 2.15 15.82
N TRP A 97 26.51 2.54 14.81
CA TRP A 97 25.08 2.29 14.69
C TRP A 97 24.84 1.38 13.50
N TYR A 98 23.89 0.48 13.63
CA TYR A 98 23.54 -0.52 12.63
C TYR A 98 22.07 -0.34 12.22
N ASN A 99 21.80 -0.47 10.93
CA ASN A 99 20.44 -0.50 10.44
C ASN A 99 19.78 -1.87 10.67
N LEU A 100 18.47 -1.99 10.31
CA LEU A 100 17.70 -3.21 10.53
C LEU A 100 18.32 -4.43 9.80
N ASP A 101 18.87 -4.26 8.60
CA ASP A 101 19.46 -5.34 7.83
C ASP A 101 20.69 -5.93 8.54
N ALA A 102 21.59 -5.05 9.02
CA ALA A 102 22.73 -5.49 9.82
C ALA A 102 22.28 -6.17 11.13
N ILE A 103 21.26 -5.64 11.82
CA ILE A 103 20.73 -6.22 13.06
C ILE A 103 20.19 -7.62 12.79
N ILE A 104 19.43 -7.82 11.73
CA ILE A 104 18.89 -9.13 11.34
C ILE A 104 20.03 -10.10 11.04
N SER A 105 20.98 -9.74 10.17
CA SER A 105 22.10 -10.59 9.77
C SER A 105 22.97 -10.98 10.98
N ILE A 106 23.26 -10.04 11.89
CA ILE A 106 23.96 -10.30 13.15
C ILE A 106 23.16 -11.28 14.01
N GLY A 107 21.86 -11.06 14.17
CA GLY A 107 20.96 -11.90 14.99
C GLY A 107 20.88 -13.34 14.50
N TYR A 108 21.02 -13.58 13.20
CA TYR A 108 21.08 -14.94 12.64
C TYR A 108 22.42 -15.66 12.90
N ARG A 109 23.51 -14.93 13.11
CA ARG A 109 24.85 -15.49 13.34
C ARG A 109 25.19 -15.69 14.83
N ILE A 110 24.51 -15.00 15.73
CA ILE A 110 24.77 -15.11 17.17
C ILE A 110 24.13 -16.38 17.74
N ASN A 111 24.90 -17.09 18.58
CA ASN A 111 24.38 -18.25 19.30
C ASN A 111 24.12 -17.89 20.78
N SER A 112 22.95 -17.28 21.03
CA SER A 112 22.45 -16.98 22.38
C SER A 112 20.98 -17.39 22.50
N LYS A 113 20.46 -17.42 23.71
CA LYS A 113 19.04 -17.69 23.98
C LYS A 113 18.18 -16.57 23.40
N GLU A 114 18.60 -15.33 23.60
CA GLU A 114 17.94 -14.10 23.11
C GLU A 114 17.92 -14.04 21.57
N ALA A 115 19.05 -14.33 20.92
CA ALA A 115 19.10 -14.41 19.46
C ALA A 115 18.21 -15.53 18.90
N THR A 116 18.07 -16.64 19.62
CA THR A 116 17.14 -17.72 19.24
C THR A 116 15.68 -17.26 19.35
N GLN A 117 15.33 -16.50 20.38
CA GLN A 117 13.99 -15.92 20.53
C GLN A 117 13.70 -14.89 19.42
N PHE A 118 14.67 -14.04 19.12
CA PHE A 118 14.56 -13.08 18.00
C PHE A 118 14.29 -13.81 16.67
N ARG A 119 15.06 -14.87 16.35
CA ARG A 119 14.82 -15.64 15.12
C ARG A 119 13.43 -16.28 15.08
N ARG A 120 12.93 -16.81 16.20
CA ARG A 120 11.58 -17.37 16.28
C ARG A 120 10.51 -16.30 16.02
N TRP A 121 10.67 -15.13 16.61
CA TRP A 121 9.78 -13.99 16.39
C TRP A 121 9.81 -13.52 14.93
N ALA A 122 10.98 -13.29 14.36
CA ALA A 122 11.15 -12.88 12.96
C ALA A 122 10.53 -13.90 11.99
N ASN A 123 10.80 -15.19 12.22
CA ASN A 123 10.20 -16.27 11.43
C ASN A 123 8.68 -16.34 11.57
N LYS A 124 8.11 -16.03 12.74
CA LYS A 124 6.66 -15.97 12.94
C LYS A 124 6.04 -14.86 12.09
N ILE A 125 6.63 -13.67 12.12
CA ILE A 125 6.18 -12.52 11.31
C ILE A 125 6.28 -12.83 9.81
N LEU A 126 7.43 -13.32 9.37
CA LEU A 126 7.65 -13.68 7.97
C LEU A 126 6.67 -14.76 7.50
N LYS A 127 6.47 -15.80 8.31
CA LYS A 127 5.50 -16.87 8.00
C LYS A 127 4.08 -16.33 7.92
N GLU A 128 3.70 -15.44 8.82
CA GLU A 128 2.37 -14.82 8.79
C GLU A 128 2.19 -13.98 7.53
N TYR A 129 3.18 -13.16 7.16
CA TYR A 129 3.18 -12.40 5.91
C TYR A 129 3.11 -13.30 4.67
N MET A 130 3.92 -14.35 4.61
CA MET A 130 3.94 -15.27 3.45
C MET A 130 2.61 -16.02 3.26
N ILE A 131 1.92 -16.35 4.35
CA ILE A 131 0.65 -17.08 4.31
C ILE A 131 -0.52 -16.14 4.04
N LYS A 132 -0.57 -15.00 4.72
CA LYS A 132 -1.73 -14.09 4.71
C LYS A 132 -1.58 -12.91 3.75
N GLY A 133 -0.34 -12.55 3.37
CA GLY A 133 -0.01 -11.37 2.60
C GLY A 133 0.03 -10.07 3.41
N PHE A 134 -0.14 -10.12 4.74
CA PHE A 134 -0.06 -8.97 5.64
C PHE A 134 0.30 -9.40 7.08
N VAL A 135 0.83 -8.45 7.85
CA VAL A 135 1.03 -8.55 9.32
C VAL A 135 0.48 -7.28 9.95
N ILE A 136 -0.34 -7.41 11.00
CA ILE A 136 -0.93 -6.26 11.71
C ILE A 136 -0.69 -6.43 13.21
N ASP A 137 -0.04 -5.45 13.83
CA ASP A 137 0.04 -5.34 15.29
C ASP A 137 -1.21 -4.60 15.82
N LYS A 138 -2.22 -5.40 16.18
CA LYS A 138 -3.51 -4.88 16.67
C LYS A 138 -3.38 -4.10 17.98
N GLU A 139 -2.46 -4.50 18.86
CA GLU A 139 -2.28 -3.83 20.15
C GLU A 139 -1.63 -2.45 19.96
N LEU A 140 -0.67 -2.37 19.05
CA LEU A 140 -0.03 -1.13 18.69
C LEU A 140 -1.02 -0.14 18.04
N LEU A 141 -1.84 -0.62 17.11
CA LEU A 141 -2.87 0.20 16.45
C LEU A 141 -3.95 0.69 17.42
N LYS A 142 -4.37 -0.14 18.40
CA LYS A 142 -5.36 0.25 19.42
C LYS A 142 -4.83 1.28 20.41
N LYS A 143 -3.56 1.17 20.81
CA LYS A 143 -2.97 2.07 21.80
C LYS A 143 -2.70 3.47 21.26
N GLY A 144 -2.59 3.62 19.96
CA GLY A 144 -2.13 4.86 19.34
C GLY A 144 -0.70 5.23 19.79
N GLY A 145 -0.14 6.31 19.29
CA GLY A 145 1.02 6.94 19.92
C GLY A 145 2.39 6.61 19.34
N ARG A 146 2.53 5.64 18.43
CA ARG A 146 3.82 5.39 17.74
C ARG A 146 3.76 5.60 16.24
N PHE A 147 2.57 5.48 15.67
CA PHE A 147 2.34 5.82 14.29
C PHE A 147 1.79 7.24 14.24
N THR A 148 2.29 8.03 13.33
CA THR A 148 1.63 9.26 12.95
C THR A 148 0.24 8.90 12.44
N GLU A 149 -0.72 9.80 12.54
CA GLU A 149 -2.08 9.63 11.97
C GLU A 149 -2.04 9.11 10.52
N ASP A 150 -0.97 9.46 9.81
CA ASP A 150 -0.71 9.09 8.42
C ASP A 150 -0.69 7.57 8.16
N TYR A 151 -0.03 6.74 9.00
CA TYR A 151 0.01 5.28 8.79
C TYR A 151 -1.34 4.59 9.02
N PHE A 152 -2.15 5.10 9.94
CA PHE A 152 -3.50 4.58 10.15
C PHE A 152 -4.41 4.94 8.98
N ASP A 153 -4.32 6.15 8.48
CA ASP A 153 -5.06 6.62 7.32
C ASP A 153 -4.62 5.89 6.04
N GLU A 154 -3.32 5.65 5.86
CA GLU A 154 -2.77 4.83 4.78
C GLU A 154 -3.32 3.39 4.83
N LEU A 155 -3.33 2.77 6.02
CA LEU A 155 -3.92 1.44 6.20
C LEU A 155 -5.41 1.42 5.86
N LEU A 156 -6.18 2.41 6.32
CA LEU A 156 -7.61 2.52 6.02
C LEU A 156 -7.84 2.68 4.52
N GLU A 157 -7.07 3.52 3.85
CA GLU A 157 -7.19 3.72 2.40
C GLU A 157 -6.86 2.43 1.64
N THR A 158 -5.80 1.74 2.03
CA THR A 158 -5.45 0.42 1.46
C THR A 158 -6.59 -0.60 1.63
N ILE A 159 -7.20 -0.66 2.82
CA ILE A 159 -8.33 -1.56 3.08
C ILE A 159 -9.52 -1.18 2.19
N ARG A 160 -9.83 0.12 2.07
CA ARG A 160 -10.92 0.62 1.21
C ARG A 160 -10.66 0.27 -0.25
N GLU A 161 -9.45 0.48 -0.73
CA GLU A 161 -9.04 0.14 -2.09
C GLU A 161 -9.19 -1.36 -2.39
N ILE A 162 -8.73 -2.22 -1.48
CA ILE A 162 -8.90 -3.68 -1.59
C ILE A 162 -10.38 -4.06 -1.64
N ARG A 163 -11.22 -3.51 -0.76
CA ARG A 163 -12.68 -3.78 -0.72
C ARG A 163 -13.39 -3.25 -1.96
N ALA A 164 -12.98 -2.09 -2.47
CA ALA A 164 -13.54 -1.47 -3.66
C ALA A 164 -12.96 -2.01 -4.97
N SER A 165 -11.98 -2.93 -4.93
CA SER A 165 -11.49 -3.58 -6.15
C SER A 165 -12.65 -4.29 -6.86
N GLU A 166 -12.71 -4.18 -8.19
CA GLU A 166 -13.84 -4.65 -8.99
C GLU A 166 -14.22 -6.12 -8.68
N ARG A 167 -13.22 -6.99 -8.59
CA ARG A 167 -13.43 -8.40 -8.25
C ARG A 167 -14.03 -8.58 -6.86
N ARG A 168 -13.52 -7.89 -5.83
CA ARG A 168 -14.00 -8.01 -4.44
C ARG A 168 -15.37 -7.37 -4.28
N PHE A 169 -15.57 -6.21 -4.91
CA PHE A 169 -16.86 -5.55 -4.93
C PHE A 169 -17.92 -6.46 -5.56
N ASN A 170 -17.68 -6.97 -6.77
CA ASN A 170 -18.63 -7.86 -7.45
C ASN A 170 -18.89 -9.11 -6.64
N GLN A 171 -17.87 -9.73 -6.03
CA GLN A 171 -18.03 -10.91 -5.19
C GLN A 171 -18.91 -10.59 -3.96
N LYS A 172 -18.63 -9.53 -3.22
CA LYS A 172 -19.42 -9.15 -2.04
C LYS A 172 -20.84 -8.76 -2.38
N ILE A 173 -21.05 -8.00 -3.45
CA ILE A 173 -22.37 -7.67 -3.94
C ILE A 173 -23.12 -8.96 -4.35
N THR A 174 -22.46 -9.90 -5.03
CA THR A 174 -23.08 -11.19 -5.37
C THR A 174 -23.47 -11.99 -4.13
N ASP A 175 -22.60 -12.05 -3.10
CA ASP A 175 -22.88 -12.75 -1.84
C ASP A 175 -24.10 -12.11 -1.13
N ILE A 176 -24.18 -10.78 -1.09
CA ILE A 176 -25.31 -10.05 -0.49
C ILE A 176 -26.60 -10.29 -1.28
N TYR A 177 -26.54 -10.20 -2.61
CA TYR A 177 -27.71 -10.42 -3.46
C TYR A 177 -28.18 -11.86 -3.53
N ALA A 178 -27.27 -12.82 -3.34
CA ALA A 178 -27.65 -14.22 -3.19
C ALA A 178 -28.58 -14.46 -1.99
N THR A 179 -28.66 -13.52 -1.06
CA THR A 179 -29.64 -13.53 0.03
C THR A 179 -31.04 -13.02 -0.39
N SER A 180 -31.17 -12.42 -1.59
CA SER A 180 -32.46 -11.95 -2.09
C SER A 180 -33.37 -13.12 -2.43
N PHE A 181 -34.63 -13.01 -2.07
CA PHE A 181 -35.58 -14.09 -2.32
C PHE A 181 -35.95 -14.28 -3.82
N ASP A 182 -35.68 -13.28 -4.66
CA ASP A 182 -35.92 -13.27 -6.11
C ASP A 182 -34.61 -13.35 -6.91
N TYR A 183 -33.48 -13.71 -6.28
CA TYR A 183 -32.20 -13.82 -6.94
C TYR A 183 -32.14 -14.99 -7.91
N ASN A 184 -31.75 -14.71 -9.16
CA ASN A 184 -31.46 -15.72 -10.17
C ASN A 184 -30.11 -15.42 -10.83
N LYS A 185 -29.12 -16.29 -10.61
CA LYS A 185 -27.74 -16.12 -11.08
C LYS A 185 -27.61 -15.93 -12.59
N ASP A 186 -28.48 -16.56 -13.36
CA ASP A 186 -28.41 -16.64 -14.84
C ASP A 186 -29.35 -15.61 -15.52
N ALA A 187 -30.08 -14.83 -14.75
CA ALA A 187 -31.00 -13.86 -15.31
C ALA A 187 -30.26 -12.60 -15.82
N ASP A 188 -30.68 -12.11 -16.97
CA ASP A 188 -30.19 -10.83 -17.51
C ASP A 188 -30.45 -9.66 -16.55
N ILE A 189 -31.49 -9.77 -15.71
CA ILE A 189 -31.81 -8.84 -14.62
C ILE A 189 -30.64 -8.67 -13.66
N THR A 190 -29.92 -9.75 -13.33
CA THR A 190 -28.77 -9.72 -12.44
C THR A 190 -27.58 -8.96 -13.07
N LYS A 191 -27.30 -9.19 -14.35
CA LYS A 191 -26.26 -8.44 -15.08
C LYS A 191 -26.58 -6.95 -15.19
N GLU A 192 -27.83 -6.63 -15.55
CA GLU A 192 -28.30 -5.24 -15.63
C GLU A 192 -28.24 -4.55 -14.27
N PHE A 193 -28.50 -5.29 -13.21
CA PHE A 193 -28.42 -4.78 -11.87
C PHE A 193 -26.98 -4.36 -11.49
N PHE A 194 -25.99 -5.22 -11.72
CA PHE A 194 -24.57 -4.88 -11.44
C PHE A 194 -24.11 -3.67 -12.22
N ALA A 195 -24.45 -3.60 -13.52
CA ALA A 195 -24.14 -2.46 -14.35
C ALA A 195 -24.81 -1.18 -13.84
N THR A 196 -26.05 -1.26 -13.35
CA THR A 196 -26.79 -0.15 -12.77
C THR A 196 -26.14 0.36 -11.48
N VAL A 197 -25.76 -0.53 -10.56
CA VAL A 197 -25.09 -0.18 -9.30
C VAL A 197 -23.77 0.52 -9.58
N GLN A 198 -22.94 -0.07 -10.45
CA GLN A 198 -21.66 0.50 -10.83
C GLN A 198 -21.81 1.90 -11.46
N ASN A 199 -22.73 2.05 -12.39
CA ASN A 199 -22.99 3.34 -13.02
C ASN A 199 -23.50 4.40 -12.03
N LYS A 200 -24.40 4.04 -11.10
CA LYS A 200 -24.88 4.98 -10.07
C LYS A 200 -23.77 5.45 -9.14
N LEU A 201 -22.88 4.56 -8.74
CA LEU A 201 -21.74 4.90 -7.86
C LEU A 201 -20.72 5.79 -8.58
N ILE A 202 -20.39 5.51 -9.84
CA ILE A 202 -19.50 6.35 -10.66
C ILE A 202 -20.13 7.70 -10.89
N PHE A 203 -21.41 7.75 -11.28
CA PHE A 203 -22.14 8.99 -11.52
C PHE A 203 -22.20 9.86 -10.27
N ALA A 204 -22.44 9.28 -9.11
CA ALA A 204 -22.48 10.01 -7.84
C ALA A 204 -21.17 10.76 -7.52
N ILE A 205 -20.05 10.34 -8.09
CA ILE A 205 -18.73 10.94 -7.85
C ILE A 205 -18.29 11.85 -8.99
N SER A 206 -18.53 11.45 -10.26
CA SER A 206 -17.99 12.12 -11.45
C SER A 206 -19.03 12.90 -12.24
N ASN A 207 -20.33 12.78 -11.94
CA ASN A 207 -21.47 13.24 -12.73
C ASN A 207 -21.54 12.63 -14.15
N HIS A 208 -20.85 11.51 -14.38
CA HIS A 208 -20.82 10.77 -15.63
C HIS A 208 -21.09 9.29 -15.35
N THR A 209 -21.79 8.61 -16.24
CA THR A 209 -21.81 7.15 -16.24
C THR A 209 -20.45 6.59 -16.61
N ALA A 210 -20.22 5.30 -16.44
CA ALA A 210 -18.96 4.65 -16.80
C ALA A 210 -18.60 4.89 -18.28
N SER A 211 -19.57 4.81 -19.18
CA SER A 211 -19.42 5.05 -20.62
C SER A 211 -19.13 6.51 -20.95
N GLU A 212 -19.88 7.43 -20.35
CA GLU A 212 -19.67 8.86 -20.51
C GLU A 212 -18.31 9.31 -19.96
N LEU A 213 -17.85 8.73 -18.86
CA LEU A 213 -16.55 9.01 -18.28
C LEU A 213 -15.40 8.61 -19.22
N ILE A 214 -15.47 7.41 -19.80
CA ILE A 214 -14.52 6.93 -20.80
C ILE A 214 -14.51 7.87 -22.00
N GLU A 215 -15.68 8.16 -22.56
CA GLU A 215 -15.81 8.99 -23.76
C GLU A 215 -15.26 10.41 -23.56
N THR A 216 -15.57 11.03 -22.41
CA THR A 216 -15.18 12.42 -22.13
C THR A 216 -13.73 12.59 -21.74
N ARG A 217 -13.12 11.57 -21.14
CA ARG A 217 -11.74 11.67 -20.61
C ARG A 217 -10.69 10.97 -21.47
N SER A 218 -11.10 10.06 -22.37
CA SER A 218 -10.17 9.44 -23.30
C SER A 218 -9.79 10.43 -24.41
N ASP A 219 -8.55 10.91 -24.36
CA ASP A 219 -8.00 11.85 -25.33
C ASP A 219 -6.57 11.46 -25.68
N ILE A 220 -6.29 11.33 -26.97
CA ILE A 220 -4.98 10.92 -27.50
C ILE A 220 -3.90 11.95 -27.20
N GLU A 221 -4.27 13.23 -27.13
CA GLU A 221 -3.34 14.33 -26.88
C GLU A 221 -2.96 14.45 -25.39
N ASN A 222 -3.77 13.86 -24.49
CA ASN A 222 -3.48 13.87 -23.08
C ASN A 222 -2.41 12.82 -22.71
N PRO A 223 -1.57 13.09 -21.71
CA PRO A 223 -0.66 12.10 -21.16
C PRO A 223 -1.41 10.81 -20.82
N HIS A 224 -0.85 9.68 -21.24
CA HIS A 224 -1.44 8.37 -20.98
C HIS A 224 -2.88 8.20 -21.50
N MET A 225 -3.24 8.93 -22.56
CA MET A 225 -4.59 8.90 -23.14
C MET A 225 -5.70 9.31 -22.13
N GLY A 226 -5.34 10.13 -21.13
CA GLY A 226 -6.24 10.58 -20.06
C GLY A 226 -6.42 9.58 -18.92
N LEU A 227 -5.75 8.41 -18.95
CA LEU A 227 -5.76 7.47 -17.84
C LEU A 227 -4.90 8.01 -16.67
N THR A 228 -5.40 7.84 -15.47
CA THR A 228 -4.67 8.15 -14.23
C THR A 228 -3.98 6.92 -13.65
N THR A 229 -4.49 5.72 -13.99
CA THR A 229 -3.89 4.43 -13.61
C THR A 229 -4.15 3.36 -14.68
N TRP A 230 -3.33 2.32 -14.74
CA TRP A 230 -3.47 1.13 -15.60
C TRP A 230 -2.69 -0.04 -15.00
N LYS A 231 -2.87 -1.24 -15.54
CA LYS A 231 -2.33 -2.48 -14.97
C LYS A 231 -0.81 -2.46 -14.72
N LYS A 232 -0.06 -1.74 -15.55
CA LYS A 232 1.41 -1.62 -15.45
C LYS A 232 1.87 -0.19 -15.14
N ALA A 233 1.01 0.64 -14.53
CA ALA A 233 1.37 1.99 -14.11
C ALA A 233 2.50 1.97 -13.06
N PRO A 234 3.32 3.03 -12.97
CA PRO A 234 3.32 4.22 -13.82
C PRO A 234 4.14 4.06 -15.11
N ASN A 235 5.09 3.12 -15.17
CA ASN A 235 6.11 3.08 -16.22
C ASN A 235 5.82 2.08 -17.35
N GLY A 236 4.88 1.16 -17.17
CA GLY A 236 4.57 0.14 -18.17
C GLY A 236 3.57 0.61 -19.21
N LYS A 237 3.51 -0.08 -20.37
CA LYS A 237 2.58 0.24 -21.46
C LYS A 237 1.12 0.12 -21.03
N ILE A 238 0.31 1.06 -21.50
CA ILE A 238 -1.14 0.98 -21.47
C ILE A 238 -1.60 -0.09 -22.46
N LEU A 239 -2.49 -0.96 -22.02
CA LEU A 239 -3.05 -2.04 -22.83
C LEU A 239 -4.48 -1.72 -23.26
N GLN A 240 -4.94 -2.39 -24.30
CA GLN A 240 -6.32 -2.31 -24.79
C GLN A 240 -7.35 -2.64 -23.70
N SER A 241 -7.01 -3.54 -22.75
CA SER A 241 -7.83 -3.86 -21.61
C SER A 241 -7.96 -2.74 -20.58
N ASP A 242 -6.99 -1.83 -20.53
CA ASP A 242 -6.95 -0.75 -19.55
C ASP A 242 -7.87 0.41 -19.95
N VAL A 243 -7.94 0.73 -21.26
CA VAL A 243 -8.69 1.87 -21.77
C VAL A 243 -10.21 1.72 -21.71
N VAL A 244 -10.71 0.51 -21.54
CA VAL A 244 -12.14 0.22 -21.39
C VAL A 244 -12.63 0.23 -19.95
N ILE A 245 -11.74 0.47 -18.99
CA ILE A 245 -12.07 0.50 -17.57
C ILE A 245 -12.27 1.93 -17.11
N SER A 246 -13.50 2.32 -16.83
CA SER A 246 -13.86 3.69 -16.43
C SER A 246 -13.13 4.19 -15.18
N LYS A 247 -12.86 3.32 -14.20
CA LYS A 247 -12.09 3.67 -13.00
C LYS A 247 -10.68 4.19 -13.30
N ASN A 248 -10.08 3.76 -14.39
CA ASN A 248 -8.74 4.18 -14.79
C ASN A 248 -8.67 5.66 -15.21
N TYR A 249 -9.81 6.30 -15.42
CA TYR A 249 -9.93 7.73 -15.75
C TYR A 249 -10.31 8.61 -14.55
N LEU A 250 -10.53 8.03 -13.37
CA LEU A 250 -10.80 8.80 -12.16
C LEU A 250 -9.52 9.37 -11.58
N ASN A 251 -9.55 10.64 -11.18
CA ASN A 251 -8.42 11.20 -10.42
C ASN A 251 -8.37 10.63 -9.00
N GLN A 252 -7.26 10.83 -8.30
CA GLN A 252 -7.03 10.26 -6.97
C GLN A 252 -8.14 10.63 -5.95
N ASN A 253 -8.61 11.87 -5.98
CA ASN A 253 -9.69 12.31 -5.08
C ASN A 253 -11.03 11.63 -5.42
N GLU A 254 -11.36 11.52 -6.71
CA GLU A 254 -12.57 10.81 -7.15
C GLU A 254 -12.50 9.32 -6.79
N LEU A 255 -11.33 8.70 -6.95
CA LEU A 255 -11.12 7.29 -6.61
C LEU A 255 -11.28 7.06 -5.10
N SER A 256 -10.65 7.87 -4.26
CA SER A 256 -10.79 7.79 -2.81
C SER A 256 -12.25 7.97 -2.36
N ARG A 257 -12.95 8.95 -2.94
CA ARG A 257 -14.39 9.17 -2.68
C ARG A 257 -15.24 7.98 -3.12
N LEU A 258 -14.95 7.38 -4.27
CA LEU A 258 -15.64 6.18 -4.77
C LEU A 258 -15.42 4.99 -3.82
N ASN A 259 -14.17 4.76 -3.39
CA ASN A 259 -13.82 3.70 -2.47
C ASN A 259 -14.57 3.85 -1.13
N SER A 260 -14.61 5.06 -0.58
CA SER A 260 -15.37 5.36 0.64
C SER A 260 -16.88 5.16 0.48
N LEU A 261 -17.42 5.52 -0.70
CA LEU A 261 -18.84 5.35 -1.01
C LEU A 261 -19.22 3.86 -1.11
N VAL A 262 -18.40 3.08 -1.80
CA VAL A 262 -18.54 1.62 -1.94
C VAL A 262 -18.49 0.94 -0.58
N GLU A 263 -17.51 1.29 0.26
CA GLU A 263 -17.37 0.72 1.60
C GLU A 263 -18.60 0.98 2.46
N GLY A 264 -19.08 2.22 2.48
CA GLY A 264 -20.26 2.57 3.26
C GLY A 264 -21.53 1.85 2.79
N PHE A 265 -21.70 1.68 1.49
CA PHE A 265 -22.82 0.89 0.94
C PHE A 265 -22.71 -0.60 1.29
N LEU A 266 -21.52 -1.19 1.18
CA LEU A 266 -21.30 -2.59 1.54
C LEU A 266 -21.56 -2.84 3.02
N ASN A 267 -21.14 -1.94 3.91
CA ASN A 267 -21.41 -2.04 5.35
C ASN A 267 -22.91 -1.98 5.65
N LEU A 268 -23.65 -1.09 4.97
CA LEU A 268 -25.11 -1.01 5.11
C LEU A 268 -25.79 -2.29 4.62
N ALA A 269 -25.33 -2.83 3.51
CA ALA A 269 -25.89 -4.05 2.92
C ALA A 269 -25.57 -5.29 3.78
N GLU A 270 -24.34 -5.40 4.31
CA GLU A 270 -23.95 -6.46 5.24
C GLU A 270 -24.84 -6.43 6.51
N SER A 271 -25.06 -5.24 7.10
CA SER A 271 -25.96 -5.10 8.26
C SER A 271 -27.38 -5.59 7.98
N ARG A 272 -27.94 -5.24 6.80
CA ARG A 272 -29.27 -5.73 6.40
C ARG A 272 -29.33 -7.26 6.27
N ALA A 273 -28.29 -7.86 5.73
CA ALA A 273 -28.19 -9.31 5.60
C ALA A 273 -28.04 -10.00 6.97
N GLU A 274 -27.27 -9.45 7.90
CA GLU A 274 -27.11 -9.94 9.27
C GLU A 274 -28.43 -9.86 10.06
N ASP A 275 -29.18 -8.78 9.89
CA ASP A 275 -30.50 -8.59 10.50
C ASP A 275 -31.57 -9.50 9.87
N ARG A 276 -31.23 -10.29 8.84
CA ARG A 276 -32.13 -11.18 8.11
C ARG A 276 -33.39 -10.49 7.57
N ILE A 277 -33.25 -9.23 7.17
CA ILE A 277 -34.34 -8.48 6.56
C ILE A 277 -34.53 -9.01 5.14
N PRO A 278 -35.71 -9.55 4.79
CA PRO A 278 -35.97 -10.05 3.44
C PRO A 278 -35.86 -8.89 2.44
N MET A 279 -35.03 -9.05 1.44
CA MET A 279 -34.79 -8.05 0.39
C MET A 279 -35.00 -8.66 -0.99
N SER A 280 -35.69 -7.93 -1.86
CA SER A 280 -35.71 -8.23 -3.30
C SER A 280 -34.58 -7.50 -4.02
N MET A 281 -34.29 -7.86 -5.25
CA MET A 281 -33.35 -7.13 -6.12
C MET A 281 -33.75 -5.66 -6.32
N LYS A 282 -35.04 -5.39 -6.31
CA LYS A 282 -35.57 -4.03 -6.37
C LYS A 282 -35.29 -3.23 -5.09
N ASP A 283 -35.49 -3.86 -3.93
CA ASP A 283 -35.24 -3.20 -2.63
C ASP A 283 -33.76 -2.80 -2.49
N TRP A 284 -32.83 -3.63 -2.97
CA TRP A 284 -31.41 -3.28 -3.00
C TRP A 284 -31.11 -2.06 -3.84
N LYS A 285 -31.77 -1.91 -5.00
CA LYS A 285 -31.61 -0.75 -5.87
C LYS A 285 -32.17 0.52 -5.20
N GLU A 286 -33.30 0.42 -4.52
CA GLU A 286 -33.90 1.50 -3.77
C GLU A 286 -33.03 1.90 -2.57
N LEU A 287 -32.46 0.93 -1.85
CA LEU A 287 -31.52 1.17 -0.75
C LEU A 287 -30.28 1.93 -1.21
N LEU A 288 -29.74 1.60 -2.38
CA LEU A 288 -28.62 2.36 -2.94
C LEU A 288 -29.02 3.81 -3.22
N ASP A 289 -30.19 4.04 -3.80
CA ASP A 289 -30.68 5.41 -4.06
C ASP A 289 -30.88 6.21 -2.78
N ASP A 290 -31.41 5.57 -1.74
CA ASP A 290 -31.60 6.21 -0.44
C ASP A 290 -30.27 6.49 0.27
N TYR A 291 -29.29 5.58 0.12
CA TYR A 291 -27.93 5.80 0.61
C TYR A 291 -27.28 7.00 -0.09
N LEU A 292 -27.40 7.11 -1.42
CA LEU A 292 -26.88 8.24 -2.19
C LEU A 292 -27.56 9.57 -1.80
N LYS A 293 -28.89 9.55 -1.58
CA LYS A 293 -29.64 10.72 -1.07
C LYS A 293 -29.15 11.15 0.33
N LEU A 294 -28.96 10.19 1.23
CA LEU A 294 -28.43 10.46 2.57
C LEU A 294 -27.05 11.13 2.51
N ARG A 295 -26.23 10.72 1.57
CA ARG A 295 -24.90 11.30 1.33
C ARG A 295 -24.96 12.63 0.55
N ARG A 296 -26.14 13.09 0.15
CA ARG A 296 -26.37 14.29 -0.68
C ARG A 296 -25.59 14.27 -2.00
N LEU A 297 -25.52 13.10 -2.61
CA LEU A 297 -24.84 12.89 -3.88
C LEU A 297 -25.85 12.87 -5.04
N PRO A 298 -25.42 13.22 -6.27
CA PRO A 298 -26.26 13.14 -7.44
C PRO A 298 -26.67 11.70 -7.74
N ILE A 299 -27.91 11.51 -8.18
CA ILE A 299 -28.47 10.20 -8.51
C ILE A 299 -28.69 10.11 -9.99
N LEU A 300 -28.18 9.05 -10.60
CA LEU A 300 -28.40 8.75 -11.99
C LEU A 300 -29.87 8.37 -12.24
N VAL A 301 -30.52 9.14 -13.09
CA VAL A 301 -31.86 8.85 -13.60
C VAL A 301 -31.72 8.26 -15.02
N GLY A 302 -32.12 7.02 -15.22
CA GLY A 302 -31.98 6.32 -16.50
C GLY A 302 -30.64 5.60 -16.68
N LYS A 303 -30.24 5.38 -17.94
CA LYS A 303 -29.06 4.58 -18.30
C LYS A 303 -27.84 5.42 -18.76
N GLY A 304 -27.96 6.74 -18.77
CA GLY A 304 -26.95 7.63 -19.37
C GLY A 304 -27.25 7.90 -20.85
N LYS A 305 -26.40 8.71 -21.50
CA LYS A 305 -26.56 9.17 -22.88
C LYS A 305 -25.75 8.34 -23.88
N ILE A 306 -24.73 7.64 -23.43
CA ILE A 306 -23.78 6.86 -24.24
C ILE A 306 -23.87 5.40 -23.79
N SER A 307 -24.03 4.49 -24.74
CA SER A 307 -24.04 3.05 -24.46
C SER A 307 -22.62 2.55 -24.15
N ALA A 308 -22.54 1.38 -23.49
CA ALA A 308 -21.24 0.76 -23.21
C ALA A 308 -20.52 0.31 -24.50
N GLU A 309 -21.27 -0.04 -25.52
CA GLU A 309 -20.77 -0.49 -26.80
C GLU A 309 -20.18 0.67 -27.61
N GLU A 310 -20.91 1.78 -27.73
CA GLU A 310 -20.41 3.00 -28.36
C GLU A 310 -19.14 3.54 -27.69
N ALA A 311 -19.14 3.67 -26.37
CA ALA A 311 -17.96 4.14 -25.63
C ALA A 311 -16.75 3.22 -25.83
N ARG A 312 -17.00 1.90 -25.88
CA ARG A 312 -15.96 0.91 -26.14
C ARG A 312 -15.37 1.02 -27.53
N GLU A 313 -16.20 1.12 -28.55
CA GLU A 313 -15.74 1.27 -29.94
C GLU A 313 -14.91 2.54 -30.09
N HIS A 314 -15.42 3.67 -29.65
CA HIS A 314 -14.72 4.95 -29.75
C HIS A 314 -13.37 4.96 -29.02
N VAL A 315 -13.31 4.41 -27.80
CA VAL A 315 -12.05 4.40 -27.07
C VAL A 315 -11.03 3.43 -27.68
N LEU A 316 -11.48 2.35 -28.30
CA LEU A 316 -10.59 1.42 -28.99
C LEU A 316 -10.02 2.04 -30.28
N GLU A 317 -10.80 2.82 -31.03
CA GLU A 317 -10.30 3.55 -32.18
C GLU A 317 -9.24 4.61 -31.76
N LYS A 318 -9.49 5.33 -30.65
CA LYS A 318 -8.52 6.25 -30.07
C LYS A 318 -7.25 5.52 -29.63
N TYR A 319 -7.40 4.35 -29.01
CA TYR A 319 -6.27 3.55 -28.53
C TYR A 319 -5.38 3.03 -29.66
N GLU A 320 -5.95 2.59 -30.81
CA GLU A 320 -5.12 2.14 -31.93
C GLU A 320 -4.20 3.25 -32.46
N LYS A 321 -4.64 4.50 -32.45
CA LYS A 321 -3.81 5.66 -32.80
C LYS A 321 -2.77 5.97 -31.71
N PHE A 322 -3.19 5.94 -30.47
CA PHE A 322 -2.30 6.17 -29.31
C PHE A 322 -1.20 5.09 -29.20
N ARG A 323 -1.54 3.83 -29.46
CA ARG A 323 -0.62 2.71 -29.38
C ARG A 323 0.60 2.89 -30.30
N VAL A 324 0.42 3.41 -31.49
CA VAL A 324 1.53 3.66 -32.43
C VAL A 324 2.53 4.63 -31.79
N VAL A 325 2.04 5.75 -31.27
CA VAL A 325 2.88 6.76 -30.61
C VAL A 325 3.52 6.21 -29.32
N GLN A 326 2.78 5.42 -28.55
CA GLN A 326 3.29 4.76 -27.35
C GLN A 326 4.42 3.79 -27.72
N ASP A 327 4.24 2.99 -28.77
CA ASP A 327 5.23 1.97 -29.16
C ASP A 327 6.52 2.61 -29.69
N GLU A 328 6.44 3.75 -30.35
CA GLU A 328 7.59 4.53 -30.81
C GLU A 328 8.39 5.17 -29.66
N ASN A 329 7.70 5.60 -28.61
CA ASN A 329 8.30 6.33 -27.49
C ASN A 329 8.63 5.45 -26.28
N PHE A 330 8.21 4.20 -26.27
CA PHE A 330 8.39 3.31 -25.13
C PHE A 330 9.82 2.78 -25.05
N ILE A 331 10.49 3.10 -23.95
CA ILE A 331 11.79 2.54 -23.59
C ILE A 331 11.56 1.38 -22.64
N SER A 332 11.97 0.17 -23.04
CA SER A 332 11.87 -1.00 -22.17
C SER A 332 12.87 -0.91 -21.01
N ASP A 333 12.62 -1.64 -19.91
CA ASP A 333 13.57 -1.74 -18.78
C ASP A 333 14.96 -2.21 -19.25
N PHE A 334 15.00 -3.07 -20.27
CA PHE A 334 16.24 -3.52 -20.89
C PHE A 334 16.95 -2.39 -21.65
N ASP A 335 16.23 -1.60 -22.44
CA ASP A 335 16.80 -0.47 -23.17
C ASP A 335 17.27 0.62 -22.19
N GLN A 336 16.52 0.86 -21.13
CA GLN A 336 16.91 1.79 -20.05
C GLN A 336 18.21 1.32 -19.38
N MET A 337 18.34 0.05 -19.07
CA MET A 337 19.57 -0.52 -18.50
C MET A 337 20.77 -0.35 -19.45
N ILE A 338 20.57 -0.57 -20.77
CA ILE A 338 21.63 -0.33 -21.77
C ILE A 338 22.01 1.15 -21.82
N LEU A 339 21.05 2.06 -21.75
CA LEU A 339 21.32 3.51 -21.73
C LEU A 339 22.11 3.91 -20.48
N ASP A 340 21.79 3.35 -19.34
CA ASP A 340 22.46 3.62 -18.07
C ASP A 340 23.90 3.06 -18.08
N ILE A 341 24.14 1.85 -18.61
CA ILE A 341 25.48 1.29 -18.81
C ILE A 341 26.31 2.20 -19.71
N LYS A 342 25.77 2.63 -20.86
CA LYS A 342 26.46 3.54 -21.77
C LYS A 342 26.82 4.89 -21.14
N ARG A 343 25.97 5.42 -20.25
CA ARG A 343 26.26 6.64 -19.49
C ARG A 343 27.42 6.45 -18.49
N LEU A 344 27.55 5.26 -17.92
CA LEU A 344 28.61 4.93 -16.98
C LEU A 344 29.97 4.70 -17.73
N GLU A 345 29.92 4.12 -18.91
CA GLU A 345 31.11 3.90 -19.75
C GLU A 345 31.65 5.16 -20.45
N GLY A 346 30.80 6.19 -20.63
CA GLY A 346 31.13 7.47 -21.23
C GLY A 346 31.65 8.55 -20.26
N LYS A 347 31.87 8.18 -18.98
CA LYS A 347 32.56 8.95 -17.96
C LYS A 347 33.91 8.33 -17.64
#